data_cad2f60279b003611f4ac90a2a58cb55
#
_entry.id   cad2f60279b003611f4ac90a2a58cb55
#
_cell.length_a   1.000
_cell.length_b   1.000
_cell.length_c   1.000
_cell.angle_alpha   90.00
_cell.angle_beta   90.00
_cell.angle_gamma   90.00
#
_symmetry.space_group_name_H-M   'P 1'
#
loop_
_entity.id
_entity.type
_entity.pdbx_description
1 polymer ?
#
loop_
_entity_poly.entity_id
_entity_poly.type
_entity_poly.pdbx_seq_one_letter_code
_entity_poly.pdbx_strand_id
1 'polypeptide(L)'
;MKKLILILFLTHSIVSAQVIANLDTNNILIGDHITFTIEGETENDNEWPIFTDSIGNLELLSISEIDSIPTENGWKLKQEFILTQWDSGLYHIPSISVGNEKTADFVVTVNTINLEEDSEAKDIKGPIDAPLTFSEVLPFLLAFIGLVIIGLLIYFLIRYLNQQKQIKYTPVKPLI
;
A
#
# COMPACT_ATOMS: atom_id res chain seq x y z
N MET A 1 11.37 19.28 68.63
CA MET A 1 10.69 18.11 67.99
C MET A 1 9.41 18.49 67.26
N LYS A 2 8.49 19.27 67.84
CA LYS A 2 7.22 19.66 67.19
C LYS A 2 7.42 20.46 65.86
N LYS A 3 8.43 21.32 65.75
CA LYS A 3 8.74 22.09 64.51
C LYS A 3 9.35 21.23 63.42
N LEU A 4 10.05 20.14 63.76
CA LEU A 4 10.62 19.20 62.77
C LEU A 4 9.53 18.35 62.11
N ILE A 5 8.49 17.94 62.87
CA ILE A 5 7.35 17.20 62.34
C ILE A 5 6.52 18.08 61.40
N LEU A 6 6.39 19.36 61.64
CA LEU A 6 5.68 20.32 60.78
C LEU A 6 6.37 20.46 59.41
N ILE A 7 7.69 20.48 59.39
CA ILE A 7 8.49 20.58 58.16
C ILE A 7 8.36 19.27 57.33
N LEU A 8 8.32 18.11 57.98
CA LEU A 8 8.16 16.84 57.29
C LEU A 8 6.78 16.70 56.64
N PHE A 9 5.75 17.34 57.20
CA PHE A 9 4.39 17.36 56.63
C PHE A 9 4.26 18.29 55.40
N LEU A 10 5.13 19.29 55.25
CA LEU A 10 5.10 20.23 54.13
C LEU A 10 5.78 19.68 52.86
N THR A 11 6.50 18.56 52.91
CA THR A 11 7.18 17.95 51.79
C THR A 11 6.37 16.90 51.06
N HIS A 12 5.06 16.79 51.31
CA HIS A 12 4.18 15.99 50.48
C HIS A 12 4.07 16.69 49.10
N SER A 13 4.97 16.30 48.22
CA SER A 13 4.85 16.66 46.78
C SER A 13 3.51 16.14 46.30
N ILE A 14 2.66 17.04 45.89
CA ILE A 14 1.46 16.72 45.12
C ILE A 14 1.99 16.15 43.80
N VAL A 15 1.97 14.82 43.66
CA VAL A 15 2.20 14.16 42.37
C VAL A 15 0.92 14.43 41.58
N SER A 16 0.94 15.47 40.74
CA SER A 16 -0.10 15.66 39.75
C SER A 16 0.04 14.53 38.71
N ALA A 17 -1.07 13.94 38.37
CA ALA A 17 -1.15 13.07 37.20
C ALA A 17 -0.81 13.96 35.98
N GLN A 18 0.26 13.64 35.30
CA GLN A 18 0.74 14.45 34.19
C GLN A 18 0.34 13.78 32.87
N VAL A 19 -0.28 14.57 31.98
CA VAL A 19 -0.50 14.13 30.59
C VAL A 19 0.83 14.12 29.85
N ILE A 20 1.16 12.99 29.28
CA ILE A 20 2.40 12.75 28.56
C ILE A 20 2.07 12.50 27.09
N ALA A 21 2.77 13.18 26.19
CA ALA A 21 2.79 12.81 24.80
C ALA A 21 4.20 12.38 24.40
N ASN A 22 4.30 11.44 23.49
CA ASN A 22 5.56 10.93 22.99
C ASN A 22 5.51 10.74 21.47
N LEU A 23 6.63 10.97 20.80
CA LEU A 23 6.88 10.67 19.42
C LEU A 23 7.98 9.61 19.33
N ASP A 24 7.80 8.61 18.49
CA ASP A 24 8.83 7.59 18.24
C ASP A 24 10.05 8.19 17.53
N THR A 25 9.83 9.16 16.63
CA THR A 25 10.86 9.92 15.94
C THR A 25 10.38 11.32 15.62
N ASN A 26 11.31 12.27 15.51
CA ASN A 26 11.03 13.64 15.06
C ASN A 26 11.63 13.97 13.69
N ASN A 27 12.18 12.97 13.00
CA ASN A 27 12.82 13.15 11.70
C ASN A 27 12.45 11.97 10.79
N ILE A 28 11.73 12.29 9.70
CA ILE A 28 11.20 11.31 8.74
C ILE A 28 11.47 11.74 7.30
N LEU A 29 11.33 10.82 6.38
CA LEU A 29 11.23 11.12 4.94
C LEU A 29 9.78 11.37 4.54
N ILE A 30 9.56 11.99 3.40
CA ILE A 30 8.23 12.16 2.79
C ILE A 30 7.54 10.80 2.68
N GLY A 31 6.33 10.69 3.24
CA GLY A 31 5.51 9.48 3.22
C GLY A 31 5.86 8.43 4.28
N ASP A 32 6.92 8.64 5.08
CA ASP A 32 7.18 7.79 6.23
C ASP A 32 6.12 8.00 7.33
N HIS A 33 5.97 7.00 8.16
CA HIS A 33 5.03 7.01 9.27
C HIS A 33 5.73 7.33 10.57
N ILE A 34 5.06 8.10 11.44
CA ILE A 34 5.47 8.33 12.83
C ILE A 34 4.36 7.94 13.77
N THR A 35 4.73 7.40 14.93
CA THR A 35 3.79 7.05 15.99
C THR A 35 3.77 8.15 17.04
N PHE A 36 2.62 8.79 17.19
CA PHE A 36 2.35 9.75 18.23
C PHE A 36 1.48 9.11 19.29
N THR A 37 1.93 9.07 20.55
CA THR A 37 1.23 8.45 21.67
C THR A 37 0.84 9.51 22.67
N ILE A 38 -0.41 9.50 23.12
CA ILE A 38 -0.90 10.32 24.23
C ILE A 38 -1.25 9.37 25.37
N GLU A 39 -0.79 9.71 26.57
CA GLU A 39 -1.08 9.01 27.80
C GLU A 39 -1.41 10.02 28.90
N GLY A 40 -2.52 9.83 29.61
CA GLY A 40 -2.94 10.74 30.67
C GLY A 40 -4.03 10.15 31.54
N GLU A 41 -4.26 10.80 32.68
CA GLU A 41 -5.36 10.46 33.57
C GLU A 41 -6.49 11.49 33.42
N THR A 42 -7.73 11.01 33.35
CA THR A 42 -8.91 11.86 33.28
C THR A 42 -10.04 11.29 34.16
N GLU A 43 -10.83 12.19 34.73
CA GLU A 43 -12.02 11.79 35.50
C GLU A 43 -13.17 11.34 34.60
N ASN A 44 -13.23 11.85 33.36
CA ASN A 44 -14.29 11.60 32.39
C ASN A 44 -13.75 11.26 30.99
N ASP A 45 -14.29 10.23 30.38
CA ASP A 45 -13.94 9.82 29.00
C ASP A 45 -14.19 10.94 27.97
N ASN A 46 -15.12 11.84 28.23
CA ASN A 46 -15.46 12.96 27.33
C ASN A 46 -14.38 14.04 27.21
N GLU A 47 -13.37 14.01 28.06
CA GLU A 47 -12.25 14.95 28.04
C GLU A 47 -11.09 14.47 27.18
N TRP A 48 -11.18 13.26 26.61
CA TRP A 48 -10.17 12.73 25.72
C TRP A 48 -10.23 13.39 24.33
N PRO A 49 -9.11 13.80 23.75
CA PRO A 49 -9.11 14.48 22.47
C PRO A 49 -9.53 13.55 21.33
N ILE A 50 -10.38 14.07 20.44
CA ILE A 50 -10.84 13.35 19.26
C ILE A 50 -10.23 14.01 18.03
N PHE A 51 -9.53 13.22 17.20
CA PHE A 51 -8.97 13.67 15.93
C PHE A 51 -9.64 12.88 14.80
N THR A 52 -9.85 13.53 13.66
CA THR A 52 -10.48 12.93 12.49
C THR A 52 -9.52 12.79 11.31
N ASP A 53 -8.90 13.89 10.92
CA ASP A 53 -8.13 13.94 9.68
C ASP A 53 -6.65 14.31 9.88
N SER A 54 -6.35 15.06 10.95
CA SER A 54 -4.98 15.55 11.18
C SER A 54 -4.71 15.86 12.65
N ILE A 55 -3.44 15.87 13.03
CA ILE A 55 -2.96 16.41 14.31
C ILE A 55 -1.93 17.48 13.99
N GLY A 56 -2.25 18.74 14.31
CA GLY A 56 -1.48 19.87 13.82
C GLY A 56 -1.54 19.94 12.30
N ASN A 57 -0.37 19.91 11.66
CA ASN A 57 -0.26 19.92 10.20
C ASN A 57 0.18 18.55 9.61
N LEU A 58 0.09 17.48 10.40
CA LEU A 58 0.37 16.11 9.96
C LEU A 58 -0.92 15.36 9.69
N GLU A 59 -0.95 14.60 8.60
CA GLU A 59 -2.09 13.77 8.23
C GLU A 59 -2.21 12.55 9.13
N LEU A 60 -3.42 12.25 9.57
CA LEU A 60 -3.74 11.11 10.42
C LEU A 60 -4.12 9.90 9.58
N LEU A 61 -3.27 8.88 9.57
CA LEU A 61 -3.51 7.66 8.80
C LEU A 61 -4.35 6.63 9.56
N SER A 62 -4.09 6.48 10.85
CA SER A 62 -4.85 5.54 11.69
C SER A 62 -4.82 5.94 13.15
N ILE A 63 -5.82 5.48 13.87
CA ILE A 63 -6.02 5.69 15.30
C ILE A 63 -6.20 4.31 15.93
N SER A 64 -5.46 4.04 17.02
CA SER A 64 -5.67 2.83 17.80
C SER A 64 -6.95 2.93 18.65
N GLU A 65 -7.43 1.80 19.13
CA GLU A 65 -8.39 1.79 20.23
C GLU A 65 -7.76 2.45 21.47
N ILE A 66 -8.62 3.04 22.32
CA ILE A 66 -8.19 3.64 23.58
C ILE A 66 -7.93 2.49 24.57
N ASP A 67 -6.70 2.35 25.02
CA ASP A 67 -6.37 1.48 26.14
C ASP A 67 -6.70 2.22 27.45
N SER A 68 -7.57 1.63 28.27
CA SER A 68 -8.11 2.26 29.47
C SER A 68 -7.91 1.39 30.69
N ILE A 69 -7.29 1.95 31.73
CA ILE A 69 -7.03 1.30 33.01
C ILE A 69 -7.70 2.12 34.11
N PRO A 70 -8.61 1.51 34.93
CA PRO A 70 -9.24 2.22 36.02
C PRO A 70 -8.21 2.57 37.11
N THR A 71 -8.28 3.81 37.61
CA THR A 71 -7.48 4.30 38.73
C THR A 71 -8.39 4.70 39.91
N GLU A 72 -7.83 5.08 41.03
CA GLU A 72 -8.63 5.51 42.22
C GLU A 72 -9.45 6.80 41.92
N ASN A 73 -8.98 7.64 41.01
CA ASN A 73 -9.56 8.96 40.73
C ASN A 73 -10.12 9.12 39.30
N GLY A 74 -10.28 8.01 38.58
CA GLY A 74 -10.77 8.07 37.19
C GLY A 74 -10.16 6.97 36.29
N TRP A 75 -9.73 7.36 35.11
CA TRP A 75 -9.21 6.46 34.11
C TRP A 75 -7.83 6.94 33.64
N LYS A 76 -6.88 6.00 33.59
CA LYS A 76 -5.63 6.19 32.86
C LYS A 76 -5.85 5.72 31.43
N LEU A 77 -5.74 6.62 30.47
CA LEU A 77 -6.00 6.38 29.06
C LEU A 77 -4.69 6.47 28.26
N LYS A 78 -4.54 5.59 27.29
CA LYS A 78 -3.45 5.62 26.32
C LYS A 78 -4.02 5.40 24.94
N GLN A 79 -3.55 6.20 23.97
CA GLN A 79 -3.95 6.06 22.56
C GLN A 79 -2.79 6.37 21.64
N GLU A 80 -2.68 5.62 20.55
CA GLU A 80 -1.64 5.76 19.54
C GLU A 80 -2.24 6.26 18.23
N PHE A 81 -1.53 7.17 17.59
CA PHE A 81 -1.90 7.80 16.33
C PHE A 81 -0.77 7.62 15.34
N ILE A 82 -1.06 7.09 14.17
CA ILE A 82 -0.09 6.99 13.07
C ILE A 82 -0.26 8.21 12.17
N LEU A 83 0.79 9.01 12.08
CA LEU A 83 0.81 10.25 11.31
C LEU A 83 1.80 10.15 10.16
N THR A 84 1.56 10.93 9.11
CA THR A 84 2.48 11.08 7.98
C THR A 84 2.46 12.50 7.44
N GLN A 85 3.39 12.78 6.49
CA GLN A 85 3.38 14.03 5.73
C GLN A 85 3.97 13.80 4.33
N TRP A 86 3.34 14.42 3.34
CA TRP A 86 3.67 14.24 1.92
C TRP A 86 4.57 15.35 1.34
N ASP A 87 4.77 16.41 2.09
CA ASP A 87 5.64 17.52 1.71
C ASP A 87 6.83 17.64 2.68
N SER A 88 7.99 18.04 2.17
CA SER A 88 9.14 18.30 3.02
C SER A 88 9.01 19.62 3.75
N GLY A 89 9.49 19.66 4.99
CA GLY A 89 9.41 20.87 5.81
C GLY A 89 9.49 20.62 7.30
N LEU A 90 9.19 21.67 8.07
CA LEU A 90 9.06 21.61 9.52
C LEU A 90 7.58 21.68 9.87
N TYR A 91 7.10 20.69 10.60
CA TYR A 91 5.71 20.55 10.99
C TYR A 91 5.57 20.56 12.49
N HIS A 92 4.57 21.29 12.97
CA HIS A 92 4.34 21.49 14.39
C HIS A 92 3.10 20.73 14.85
N ILE A 93 3.26 19.90 15.88
CA ILE A 93 2.18 19.30 16.64
C ILE A 93 1.97 20.20 17.86
N PRO A 94 0.83 20.90 17.96
CA PRO A 94 0.57 21.79 19.08
C PRO A 94 0.33 21.00 20.38
N SER A 95 0.46 21.65 21.50
CA SER A 95 0.06 21.08 22.78
C SER A 95 -1.43 20.71 22.78
N ILE A 96 -1.74 19.46 23.17
CA ILE A 96 -3.09 18.90 23.18
C ILE A 96 -3.60 18.92 24.62
N SER A 97 -4.82 19.41 24.81
CA SER A 97 -5.50 19.42 26.10
C SER A 97 -6.16 18.09 26.38
N VAL A 98 -5.94 17.54 27.57
CA VAL A 98 -6.63 16.36 28.11
C VAL A 98 -7.11 16.75 29.52
N GLY A 99 -8.42 16.94 29.66
CA GLY A 99 -8.97 17.55 30.85
C GLY A 99 -8.39 18.93 31.14
N ASN A 100 -7.85 19.11 32.31
CA ASN A 100 -7.25 20.36 32.78
C ASN A 100 -5.75 20.49 32.42
N GLU A 101 -5.14 19.45 31.86
CA GLU A 101 -3.71 19.41 31.54
C GLU A 101 -3.43 19.49 30.04
N LYS A 102 -2.18 19.75 29.69
CA LYS A 102 -1.73 19.85 28.29
C LYS A 102 -0.47 19.05 28.09
N THR A 103 -0.37 18.43 26.92
CA THR A 103 0.87 17.80 26.47
C THR A 103 1.93 18.83 26.13
N ALA A 104 3.18 18.39 26.01
CA ALA A 104 4.20 19.16 25.30
C ALA A 104 3.83 19.32 23.82
N ASP A 105 4.41 20.31 23.18
CA ASP A 105 4.39 20.49 21.74
C ASP A 105 5.61 19.80 21.10
N PHE A 106 5.48 19.43 19.82
CA PHE A 106 6.55 18.75 19.08
C PHE A 106 6.79 19.41 17.73
N VAL A 107 8.02 19.28 17.24
CA VAL A 107 8.38 19.66 15.86
C VAL A 107 8.89 18.43 15.15
N VAL A 108 8.32 18.14 13.99
CA VAL A 108 8.70 17.05 13.10
C VAL A 108 9.39 17.64 11.88
N THR A 109 10.55 17.11 11.53
CA THR A 109 11.27 17.44 10.31
C THR A 109 11.01 16.38 9.27
N VAL A 110 10.46 16.78 8.13
CA VAL A 110 10.21 15.90 6.99
C VAL A 110 11.21 16.22 5.88
N ASN A 111 12.03 15.26 5.53
CA ASN A 111 13.07 15.41 4.52
C ASN A 111 12.68 14.74 3.20
N THR A 112 13.24 15.23 2.10
CA THR A 112 13.21 14.53 0.82
C THR A 112 14.34 13.51 0.76
N ILE A 113 14.15 12.46 -0.05
CA ILE A 113 15.25 11.59 -0.45
C ILE A 113 16.16 12.42 -1.36
N ASN A 114 17.38 12.71 -0.92
CA ASN A 114 18.40 13.24 -1.82
C ASN A 114 18.79 12.13 -2.80
N LEU A 115 18.21 12.19 -3.99
CA LEU A 115 18.75 11.43 -5.11
C LEU A 115 20.09 12.14 -5.46
N GLU A 116 21.23 11.46 -5.25
CA GLU A 116 22.49 11.92 -5.79
C GLU A 116 22.28 12.16 -7.28
N GLU A 117 22.61 13.36 -7.76
CA GLU A 117 22.48 13.77 -9.18
C GLU A 117 23.20 12.83 -10.15
N ASP A 118 24.05 11.93 -9.64
CA ASP A 118 24.85 10.97 -10.39
C ASP A 118 24.26 9.56 -10.46
N SER A 119 23.07 9.34 -9.90
CA SER A 119 22.34 8.11 -10.19
C SER A 119 21.74 8.25 -11.60
N GLU A 120 22.51 7.85 -12.63
CA GLU A 120 21.97 7.61 -13.98
C GLU A 120 20.67 6.83 -13.80
N ALA A 121 19.55 7.45 -14.20
CA ALA A 121 18.27 6.77 -14.19
C ALA A 121 18.47 5.45 -14.94
N LYS A 122 18.43 4.32 -14.22
CA LYS A 122 18.55 3.01 -14.86
C LYS A 122 17.49 2.95 -15.94
N ASP A 123 17.94 2.70 -17.16
CA ASP A 123 17.08 2.54 -18.33
C ASP A 123 15.93 1.59 -17.97
N ILE A 124 14.73 2.00 -18.29
CA ILE A 124 13.54 1.18 -18.09
C ILE A 124 13.78 -0.10 -18.89
N LYS A 125 13.86 -1.25 -18.20
CA LYS A 125 13.94 -2.54 -18.89
C LYS A 125 12.83 -2.59 -19.92
N GLY A 126 13.20 -2.76 -21.20
CA GLY A 126 12.24 -2.95 -22.27
C GLY A 126 11.29 -4.11 -21.98
N PRO A 127 10.17 -4.21 -22.69
CA PRO A 127 9.24 -5.32 -22.53
C PRO A 127 10.01 -6.64 -22.63
N ILE A 128 9.79 -7.54 -21.70
CA ILE A 128 10.36 -8.89 -21.74
C ILE A 128 9.65 -9.59 -22.89
N ASP A 129 10.42 -9.93 -23.97
CA ASP A 129 9.90 -10.76 -25.07
C ASP A 129 9.46 -12.11 -24.48
N ALA A 130 8.15 -12.31 -24.41
CA ALA A 130 7.61 -13.59 -24.00
C ALA A 130 7.88 -14.64 -25.09
N PRO A 131 8.49 -15.79 -24.77
CA PRO A 131 8.70 -16.85 -25.77
C PRO A 131 7.35 -17.34 -26.30
N LEU A 132 7.28 -17.52 -27.63
CA LEU A 132 6.08 -18.05 -28.30
C LEU A 132 5.68 -19.39 -27.67
N THR A 133 4.47 -19.46 -27.18
CA THR A 133 3.92 -20.68 -26.55
C THR A 133 3.41 -21.63 -27.65
N PHE A 134 3.58 -22.94 -27.46
CA PHE A 134 3.08 -23.96 -28.39
C PHE A 134 1.59 -23.81 -28.73
N SER A 135 0.79 -23.37 -27.76
CA SER A 135 -0.64 -23.08 -27.95
C SER A 135 -0.92 -21.97 -28.95
N GLU A 136 0.01 -21.03 -29.14
CA GLU A 136 -0.15 -19.94 -30.10
C GLU A 136 0.21 -20.39 -31.53
N VAL A 137 1.15 -21.30 -31.66
CA VAL A 137 1.60 -21.83 -32.96
C VAL A 137 0.65 -22.94 -33.50
N LEU A 138 0.04 -23.70 -32.59
CA LEU A 138 -0.84 -24.83 -32.91
C LEU A 138 -1.97 -24.51 -33.91
N PRO A 139 -2.75 -23.41 -33.78
CA PRO A 139 -3.82 -23.12 -34.74
C PRO A 139 -3.31 -22.85 -36.14
N PHE A 140 -2.14 -22.20 -36.28
CA PHE A 140 -1.53 -21.97 -37.60
C PHE A 140 -1.06 -23.28 -38.25
N LEU A 141 -0.50 -24.19 -37.44
CA LEU A 141 -0.09 -25.52 -37.91
C LEU A 141 -1.28 -26.34 -38.38
N LEU A 142 -2.39 -26.33 -37.64
CA LEU A 142 -3.62 -27.03 -38.04
C LEU A 142 -4.24 -26.42 -39.29
N ALA A 143 -4.25 -25.09 -39.43
CA ALA A 143 -4.72 -24.42 -40.62
C ALA A 143 -3.89 -24.79 -41.86
N PHE A 144 -2.57 -24.87 -41.73
CA PHE A 144 -1.67 -25.31 -42.80
C PHE A 144 -1.92 -26.75 -43.23
N ILE A 145 -2.07 -27.67 -42.26
CA ILE A 145 -2.40 -29.09 -42.54
C ILE A 145 -3.75 -29.18 -43.25
N GLY A 146 -4.76 -28.45 -42.80
CA GLY A 146 -6.07 -28.37 -43.44
C GLY A 146 -6.01 -27.93 -44.88
N LEU A 147 -5.21 -26.91 -45.18
CA LEU A 147 -5.00 -26.39 -46.52
C LEU A 147 -4.32 -27.42 -47.46
N VAL A 148 -3.34 -28.16 -46.94
CA VAL A 148 -2.67 -29.24 -47.70
C VAL A 148 -3.67 -30.39 -48.00
N ILE A 149 -4.51 -30.80 -47.04
CA ILE A 149 -5.55 -31.83 -47.24
C ILE A 149 -6.54 -31.40 -48.31
N ILE A 150 -7.04 -30.18 -48.25
CA ILE A 150 -7.94 -29.62 -49.25
C ILE A 150 -7.28 -29.61 -50.65
N GLY A 151 -6.03 -29.20 -50.76
CA GLY A 151 -5.25 -29.23 -52.01
C GLY A 151 -5.14 -30.64 -52.60
N LEU A 152 -4.87 -31.64 -51.73
CA LEU A 152 -4.82 -33.05 -52.16
C LEU A 152 -6.20 -33.58 -52.62
N LEU A 153 -7.26 -33.22 -51.92
CA LEU A 153 -8.64 -33.64 -52.31
C LEU A 153 -9.00 -33.04 -53.67
N ILE A 154 -8.70 -31.75 -53.90
CA ILE A 154 -8.93 -31.11 -55.20
C ILE A 154 -8.09 -31.78 -56.28
N TYR A 155 -6.82 -32.08 -56.02
CA TYR A 155 -5.95 -32.78 -56.97
C TYR A 155 -6.52 -34.17 -57.34
N PHE A 156 -6.94 -34.98 -56.39
CA PHE A 156 -7.54 -36.30 -56.61
C PHE A 156 -8.86 -36.19 -57.37
N LEU A 157 -9.70 -35.19 -57.04
CA LEU A 157 -10.96 -34.94 -57.68
C LEU A 157 -10.76 -34.63 -59.19
N ILE A 158 -9.82 -33.71 -59.50
CA ILE A 158 -9.49 -33.36 -60.89
C ILE A 158 -8.99 -34.60 -61.65
N ARG A 159 -8.11 -35.38 -61.00
CA ARG A 159 -7.56 -36.60 -61.59
C ARG A 159 -8.67 -37.61 -61.88
N TYR A 160 -9.58 -37.80 -60.95
CA TYR A 160 -10.73 -38.73 -61.11
C TYR A 160 -11.62 -38.26 -62.26
N LEU A 161 -12.00 -37.03 -62.33
CA LEU A 161 -12.82 -36.47 -63.42
C LEU A 161 -12.15 -36.58 -64.80
N ASN A 162 -10.82 -36.38 -64.85
CA ASN A 162 -10.09 -36.53 -66.11
C ASN A 162 -9.98 -38.00 -66.57
N GLN A 163 -9.91 -38.96 -65.64
CA GLN A 163 -9.94 -40.40 -66.02
C GLN A 163 -11.27 -40.77 -66.59
N GLN A 164 -12.39 -40.27 -66.04
CA GLN A 164 -13.73 -40.56 -66.59
C GLN A 164 -13.94 -39.97 -68.00
N LYS A 165 -13.32 -38.85 -68.32
CA LYS A 165 -13.37 -38.28 -69.68
C LYS A 165 -12.65 -39.14 -70.69
N GLN A 166 -11.55 -39.80 -70.33
CA GLN A 166 -10.78 -40.65 -71.24
C GLN A 166 -11.56 -41.95 -71.62
N ILE A 167 -12.43 -42.49 -70.74
CA ILE A 167 -13.22 -43.69 -70.99
C ILE A 167 -14.37 -43.43 -72.03
N LYS A 168 -14.83 -42.20 -72.21
CA LYS A 168 -15.90 -41.83 -73.13
C LYS A 168 -15.47 -41.68 -74.59
N TYR A 169 -14.17 -41.66 -74.91
CA TYR A 169 -13.64 -41.49 -76.26
C TYR A 169 -12.95 -42.74 -76.79
N THR A 170 -13.57 -43.91 -76.69
CA THR A 170 -13.10 -45.07 -77.48
C THR A 170 -13.75 -44.98 -78.86
N PRO A 171 -12.97 -44.65 -79.92
CA PRO A 171 -13.58 -44.61 -81.28
C PRO A 171 -13.98 -46.01 -81.69
N VAL A 172 -15.26 -46.19 -82.09
CA VAL A 172 -15.74 -47.44 -82.68
C VAL A 172 -14.98 -47.66 -83.99
N LYS A 173 -14.22 -48.73 -84.08
CA LYS A 173 -13.53 -49.14 -85.31
C LYS A 173 -14.58 -49.53 -86.33
N PRO A 174 -14.60 -48.91 -87.58
CA PRO A 174 -15.56 -49.30 -88.60
C PRO A 174 -15.22 -50.70 -89.09
N LEU A 175 -16.26 -51.56 -89.16
CA LEU A 175 -16.24 -52.85 -89.82
C LEU A 175 -16.28 -52.60 -91.32
N ILE A 176 -15.26 -53.05 -92.05
CA ILE A 176 -15.25 -53.26 -93.51
C ILE A 176 -15.56 -54.72 -93.77
#